data_df7225a9308abdea0bc0c7b374359839
#
_entry.id   df7225a9308abdea0bc0c7b374359839
#
_cell.length_a   1.000
_cell.length_b   1.000
_cell.length_c   1.000
_cell.angle_alpha   90.00
_cell.angle_beta   90.00
_cell.angle_gamma   90.00
#
_symmetry.space_group_name_H-M   'P 1'
#
loop_
_entity.id
_entity.type
_entity.pdbx_description
1 polymer ?
#
loop_
_entity_poly.entity_id
_entity_poly.type
_entity_poly.pdbx_seq_one_letter_code
_entity_poly.pdbx_strand_id
1 'polypeptide(L)'
;MKFSSKQMIGENLLYLMVWMVIILVPVLNSKMLEEVHVSLENILIAWLKIAPYLLIFIIHNSLIAPRLLLRKHRYVWYLVVNLLTITAVFSLVAIYEKYAPYDTEPYILNGKASFTDLAIYWNILLGFFMTGLNMGIKLLYRSLRDEQQMEELKRQNLQAEMDYLRYQI
;
A
#
# COMPACT_ATOMS: atom_id res chain seq x y z
N MET A 1 -15.47 -10.64 -17.86
CA MET A 1 -14.64 -9.45 -18.12
C MET A 1 -13.18 -9.87 -17.95
N LYS A 2 -12.43 -10.07 -19.02
CA LYS A 2 -11.00 -10.39 -18.96
C LYS A 2 -10.24 -9.09 -18.68
N PHE A 3 -9.70 -8.96 -17.46
CA PHE A 3 -8.77 -7.89 -17.14
C PHE A 3 -7.57 -7.94 -18.11
N SER A 4 -7.17 -6.80 -18.63
CA SER A 4 -5.92 -6.74 -19.37
C SER A 4 -4.78 -7.14 -18.44
N SER A 5 -4.21 -8.32 -18.64
CA SER A 5 -3.17 -8.91 -17.78
C SER A 5 -1.97 -7.97 -17.61
N LYS A 6 -1.66 -7.16 -18.62
CA LYS A 6 -0.54 -6.21 -18.61
C LYS A 6 -0.67 -5.09 -17.55
N GLN A 7 -1.87 -4.57 -17.35
CA GLN A 7 -2.10 -3.47 -16.36
C GLN A 7 -2.11 -3.97 -14.93
N MET A 8 -2.64 -5.17 -14.68
CA MET A 8 -2.52 -5.82 -13.37
C MET A 8 -1.05 -6.12 -13.02
N ILE A 9 -0.26 -6.53 -14.03
CA ILE A 9 1.18 -6.74 -13.84
C ILE A 9 1.87 -5.43 -13.49
N GLY A 10 1.55 -4.32 -14.18
CA GLY A 10 2.13 -3.01 -13.90
C GLY A 10 1.82 -2.48 -12.50
N GLU A 11 0.56 -2.61 -12.05
CA GLU A 11 0.15 -2.24 -10.69
C GLU A 11 0.90 -3.05 -9.63
N ASN A 12 0.94 -4.38 -9.79
CA ASN A 12 1.63 -5.26 -8.85
C ASN A 12 3.15 -5.05 -8.85
N LEU A 13 3.74 -4.77 -10.00
CA LEU A 13 5.17 -4.48 -10.12
C LEU A 13 5.53 -3.17 -9.38
N LEU A 14 4.69 -2.15 -9.50
CA LEU A 14 4.86 -0.88 -8.78
C LEU A 14 4.82 -1.10 -7.26
N TYR A 15 3.84 -1.87 -6.76
CA TYR A 15 3.79 -2.21 -5.34
C TYR A 15 5.01 -2.99 -4.88
N LEU A 16 5.44 -3.97 -5.68
CA LEU A 16 6.64 -4.75 -5.39
C LEU A 16 7.89 -3.87 -5.32
N MET A 17 8.06 -2.92 -6.25
CA MET A 17 9.18 -1.97 -6.22
C MET A 17 9.16 -1.10 -4.97
N VAL A 18 8.01 -0.53 -4.61
CA VAL A 18 7.86 0.30 -3.40
C VAL A 18 8.22 -0.49 -2.15
N TRP A 19 7.67 -1.69 -2.00
CA TRP A 19 7.97 -2.53 -0.84
C TRP A 19 9.41 -3.02 -0.81
N MET A 20 10.01 -3.31 -1.96
CA MET A 20 11.43 -3.66 -2.05
C MET A 20 12.31 -2.53 -1.52
N VAL A 21 12.03 -1.27 -1.91
CA VAL A 21 12.76 -0.10 -1.40
C VAL A 21 12.60 0.01 0.12
N ILE A 22 11.37 -0.08 0.65
CA ILE A 22 11.11 0.02 2.09
C ILE A 22 11.86 -1.06 2.88
N ILE A 23 11.88 -2.30 2.41
CA ILE A 23 12.58 -3.42 3.05
C ILE A 23 14.11 -3.24 2.98
N LEU A 24 14.62 -2.61 1.93
CA LEU A 24 16.06 -2.36 1.78
C LEU A 24 16.57 -1.19 2.63
N VAL A 25 15.71 -0.25 3.03
CA VAL A 25 16.11 0.94 3.82
C VAL A 25 16.92 0.58 5.07
N PRO A 26 16.50 -0.36 5.95
CA PRO A 26 17.30 -0.72 7.13
C PRO A 26 18.69 -1.28 6.78
N VAL A 27 18.77 -2.05 5.69
CA VAL A 27 20.03 -2.65 5.22
C VAL A 27 20.97 -1.59 4.64
N LEU A 28 20.43 -0.63 3.90
CA LEU A 28 21.21 0.48 3.33
C LEU A 28 21.69 1.42 4.42
N ASN A 29 20.84 1.76 5.39
CA ASN A 29 21.23 2.58 6.54
C ASN A 29 22.33 1.92 7.36
N SER A 30 22.33 0.59 7.50
CA SER A 30 23.37 -0.13 8.23
C SER A 30 24.76 -0.01 7.58
N LYS A 31 24.80 0.17 6.25
CA LYS A 31 26.04 0.31 5.50
C LYS A 31 26.54 1.76 5.38
N MET A 32 25.60 2.71 5.43
CA MET A 32 25.93 4.14 5.30
C MET A 32 26.38 4.79 6.61
N LEU A 33 26.00 4.22 7.74
CA LEU A 33 26.38 4.68 9.08
C LEU A 33 27.61 3.88 9.56
N GLU A 34 28.79 4.17 9.00
CA GLU A 34 30.06 3.50 9.33
C GLU A 34 30.44 3.58 10.81
N GLU A 35 29.87 4.54 11.56
CA GLU A 35 30.13 4.73 12.99
C GLU A 35 29.30 3.84 13.92
N VAL A 36 28.30 3.15 13.37
CA VAL A 36 27.41 2.29 14.18
C VAL A 36 27.50 0.86 13.67
N HIS A 37 28.02 -0.03 14.51
CA HIS A 37 27.95 -1.48 14.26
C HIS A 37 26.49 -1.94 14.32
N VAL A 38 25.80 -1.86 13.17
CA VAL A 38 24.43 -2.36 13.06
C VAL A 38 24.48 -3.87 13.01
N SER A 39 24.08 -4.50 14.11
CA SER A 39 23.96 -5.96 14.19
C SER A 39 22.80 -6.46 13.31
N LEU A 40 22.85 -7.72 12.89
CA LEU A 40 21.74 -8.38 12.20
C LEU A 40 20.43 -8.28 13.01
N GLU A 41 20.55 -8.28 14.35
CA GLU A 41 19.42 -8.12 15.27
C GLU A 41 18.70 -6.79 15.08
N ASN A 42 19.43 -5.69 14.93
CA ASN A 42 18.85 -4.37 14.69
C ASN A 42 18.08 -4.30 13.35
N ILE A 43 18.58 -4.97 12.32
CA ILE A 43 17.89 -5.08 11.02
C ILE A 43 16.59 -5.87 11.17
N LEU A 44 16.61 -6.98 11.90
CA LEU A 44 15.40 -7.79 12.16
C LEU A 44 14.36 -7.02 12.97
N ILE A 45 14.78 -6.27 13.98
CA ILE A 45 13.90 -5.41 14.78
C ILE A 45 13.27 -4.33 13.87
N ALA A 46 14.06 -3.70 12.99
CA ALA A 46 13.55 -2.71 12.04
C ALA A 46 12.50 -3.32 11.09
N TRP A 47 12.74 -4.53 10.59
CA TRP A 47 11.76 -5.24 9.76
C TRP A 47 10.50 -5.61 10.54
N LEU A 48 10.63 -6.00 11.80
CA LEU A 48 9.49 -6.28 12.67
C LEU A 48 8.61 -5.03 12.86
N LYS A 49 9.22 -3.84 12.98
CA LYS A 49 8.51 -2.56 13.06
C LYS A 49 7.83 -2.15 11.74
N ILE A 50 8.33 -2.62 10.59
CA ILE A 50 7.73 -2.41 9.26
C ILE A 50 6.58 -3.40 9.01
N ALA A 51 6.61 -4.59 9.58
CA ALA A 51 5.65 -5.66 9.35
C ALA A 51 4.17 -5.25 9.55
N PRO A 52 3.78 -4.46 10.57
CA PRO A 52 2.40 -3.99 10.73
C PRO A 52 1.89 -3.19 9.53
N TYR A 53 2.73 -2.36 8.94
CA TYR A 53 2.38 -1.57 7.75
C TYR A 53 2.15 -2.49 6.53
N LEU A 54 3.00 -3.51 6.36
CA LEU A 54 2.83 -4.52 5.31
C LEU A 54 1.52 -5.29 5.51
N LEU A 55 1.20 -5.67 6.74
CA LEU A 55 -0.05 -6.36 7.08
C LEU A 55 -1.27 -5.48 6.73
N ILE A 56 -1.27 -4.21 7.14
CA ILE A 56 -2.32 -3.25 6.81
C ILE A 56 -2.45 -3.12 5.28
N PHE A 57 -1.34 -2.99 4.57
CA PHE A 57 -1.34 -2.91 3.11
C PHE A 57 -1.98 -4.14 2.47
N ILE A 58 -1.63 -5.34 2.91
CA ILE A 58 -2.18 -6.60 2.38
C ILE A 58 -3.69 -6.67 2.66
N ILE A 59 -4.13 -6.39 3.89
CA ILE A 59 -5.55 -6.40 4.26
C ILE A 59 -6.33 -5.37 3.44
N HIS A 60 -5.81 -4.15 3.36
CA HIS A 60 -6.43 -3.08 2.59
C HIS A 60 -6.56 -3.46 1.11
N ASN A 61 -5.49 -3.98 0.52
CA ASN A 61 -5.43 -4.29 -0.91
C ASN A 61 -6.28 -5.50 -1.31
N SER A 62 -6.34 -6.53 -0.43
CA SER A 62 -7.02 -7.80 -0.71
C SER A 62 -8.50 -7.79 -0.32
N LEU A 63 -8.85 -7.09 0.76
CA LEU A 63 -10.18 -7.19 1.37
C LEU A 63 -10.97 -5.88 1.33
N ILE A 64 -10.39 -4.79 1.82
CA ILE A 64 -11.11 -3.53 2.08
C ILE A 64 -11.41 -2.81 0.76
N ALA A 65 -10.37 -2.49 -0.01
CA ALA A 65 -10.50 -1.73 -1.24
C ALA A 65 -11.39 -2.44 -2.30
N PRO A 66 -11.20 -3.74 -2.64
CA PRO A 66 -12.02 -4.37 -3.67
C PRO A 66 -13.48 -4.56 -3.26
N ARG A 67 -13.75 -4.82 -1.97
CA ARG A 67 -15.12 -5.11 -1.51
C ARG A 67 -15.94 -3.87 -1.26
N LEU A 68 -15.38 -2.87 -0.57
CA LEU A 68 -16.13 -1.70 -0.12
C LEU A 68 -16.09 -0.57 -1.15
N LEU A 69 -14.95 -0.33 -1.75
CA LEU A 69 -14.75 0.77 -2.67
C LEU A 69 -15.13 0.39 -4.11
N LEU A 70 -14.49 -0.65 -4.65
CA LEU A 70 -14.62 -0.97 -6.08
C LEU A 70 -15.95 -1.65 -6.42
N ARG A 71 -16.47 -2.50 -5.54
CA ARG A 71 -17.67 -3.29 -5.81
C ARG A 71 -18.96 -2.64 -5.32
N LYS A 72 -18.95 -2.03 -4.12
CA LYS A 72 -20.16 -1.51 -3.46
C LYS A 72 -20.27 0.00 -3.43
N HIS A 73 -19.23 0.75 -3.85
CA HIS A 73 -19.16 2.22 -3.80
C HIS A 73 -19.56 2.82 -2.44
N ARG A 74 -19.28 2.11 -1.34
CA ARG A 74 -19.61 2.54 0.02
C ARG A 74 -18.42 3.28 0.63
N TYR A 75 -18.19 4.51 0.21
CA TYR A 75 -17.03 5.32 0.60
C TYR A 75 -16.93 5.56 2.11
N VAL A 76 -18.06 5.85 2.78
CA VAL A 76 -18.08 6.09 4.23
C VAL A 76 -17.68 4.82 4.99
N TRP A 77 -18.28 3.67 4.65
CA TRP A 77 -17.93 2.39 5.24
C TRP A 77 -16.48 1.98 4.96
N TYR A 78 -15.98 2.33 3.79
CA TYR A 78 -14.57 2.12 3.45
C TYR A 78 -13.66 2.90 4.43
N LEU A 79 -13.91 4.19 4.66
CA LEU A 79 -13.12 5.02 5.59
C LEU A 79 -13.18 4.47 7.01
N VAL A 80 -14.37 4.13 7.51
CA VAL A 80 -14.57 3.60 8.86
C VAL A 80 -13.83 2.27 9.04
N VAL A 81 -14.01 1.31 8.14
CA VAL A 81 -13.36 0.00 8.23
C VAL A 81 -11.84 0.12 8.10
N ASN A 82 -11.35 1.00 7.22
CA ASN A 82 -9.92 1.23 7.05
C ASN A 82 -9.31 1.81 8.34
N LEU A 83 -9.93 2.85 8.92
CA LEU A 83 -9.47 3.45 10.16
C LEU A 83 -9.49 2.45 11.32
N LEU A 84 -10.57 1.68 11.46
CA LEU A 84 -10.66 0.63 12.49
C LEU A 84 -9.57 -0.44 12.33
N THR A 85 -9.30 -0.86 11.11
CA THR A 85 -8.25 -1.86 10.84
C THR A 85 -6.87 -1.32 11.22
N ILE A 86 -6.53 -0.09 10.84
CA ILE A 86 -5.26 0.56 11.17
C ILE A 86 -5.12 0.69 12.69
N THR A 87 -6.15 1.23 13.35
CA THR A 87 -6.15 1.40 14.81
C THR A 87 -6.03 0.07 15.52
N ALA A 88 -6.74 -0.96 15.09
CA ALA A 88 -6.66 -2.30 15.69
C ALA A 88 -5.26 -2.91 15.58
N VAL A 89 -4.64 -2.84 14.41
CA VAL A 89 -3.28 -3.38 14.20
C VAL A 89 -2.27 -2.67 15.09
N PHE A 90 -2.25 -1.34 15.11
CA PHE A 90 -1.28 -0.61 15.93
C PHE A 90 -1.58 -0.67 17.43
N SER A 91 -2.84 -0.83 17.83
CA SER A 91 -3.17 -1.12 19.23
C SER A 91 -2.65 -2.48 19.66
N LEU A 92 -2.74 -3.50 18.82
CA LEU A 92 -2.16 -4.81 19.10
C LEU A 92 -0.63 -4.76 19.20
N VAL A 93 0.02 -3.98 18.32
CA VAL A 93 1.46 -3.77 18.37
C VAL A 93 1.86 -3.07 19.68
N ALA A 94 1.16 -2.00 20.07
CA ALA A 94 1.42 -1.29 21.32
C ALA A 94 1.21 -2.16 22.57
N ILE A 95 0.21 -3.04 22.55
CA ILE A 95 -0.01 -4.03 23.62
C ILE A 95 1.16 -5.03 23.64
N TYR A 96 1.57 -5.53 22.47
CA TYR A 96 2.69 -6.44 22.37
C TYR A 96 3.99 -5.81 22.90
N GLU A 97 4.33 -4.59 22.47
CA GLU A 97 5.52 -3.86 22.93
C GLU A 97 5.52 -3.66 24.45
N LYS A 98 4.35 -3.39 25.06
CA LYS A 98 4.23 -3.22 26.52
C LYS A 98 4.53 -4.51 27.30
N TYR A 99 4.26 -5.67 26.73
CA TYR A 99 4.43 -6.98 27.40
C TYR A 99 5.61 -7.78 26.84
N ALA A 100 6.27 -7.27 25.80
CA ALA A 100 7.43 -7.95 25.21
C ALA A 100 8.61 -7.94 26.19
N PRO A 101 9.31 -9.08 26.36
CA PRO A 101 10.44 -9.19 27.26
C PRO A 101 11.71 -8.52 26.73
N TYR A 102 11.64 -7.86 25.61
CA TYR A 102 12.80 -7.19 24.98
C TYR A 102 12.85 -5.75 25.46
N ASP A 103 13.97 -5.38 26.10
CA ASP A 103 14.35 -3.98 26.28
C ASP A 103 14.57 -3.37 24.90
N THR A 104 13.48 -2.86 24.35
CA THR A 104 13.55 -1.96 23.19
C THR A 104 13.95 -0.59 23.73
N GLU A 105 15.21 -0.45 24.19
CA GLU A 105 15.75 0.88 24.37
C GLU A 105 15.59 1.63 23.03
N PRO A 106 14.98 2.83 23.05
CA PRO A 106 14.82 3.60 21.83
C PRO A 106 16.21 3.77 21.20
N TYR A 107 16.34 3.38 19.95
CA TYR A 107 17.59 3.52 19.20
C TYR A 107 17.85 5.02 19.02
N ILE A 108 18.55 5.60 20.01
CA ILE A 108 18.88 7.03 20.04
C ILE A 108 20.15 7.23 19.21
N LEU A 109 19.97 7.52 17.94
CA LEU A 109 21.05 7.97 17.09
C LEU A 109 21.35 9.44 17.43
N ASN A 110 22.50 9.74 18.05
CA ASN A 110 22.92 11.10 18.41
C ASN A 110 21.89 11.91 19.23
N GLY A 111 21.19 11.27 20.18
CA GLY A 111 20.20 11.93 21.03
C GLY A 111 18.90 12.28 20.34
N LYS A 112 18.67 11.82 19.11
CA LYS A 112 17.40 11.98 18.38
C LYS A 112 16.65 10.66 18.33
N ALA A 113 15.35 10.69 18.63
CA ALA A 113 14.48 9.53 18.50
C ALA A 113 14.55 8.97 17.05
N SER A 114 14.72 7.67 16.93
CA SER A 114 14.67 7.01 15.63
C SER A 114 13.27 7.15 15.02
N PHE A 115 13.17 7.21 13.70
CA PHE A 115 11.89 7.20 12.97
C PHE A 115 11.00 5.98 13.33
N THR A 116 11.60 4.92 13.86
CA THR A 116 10.92 3.71 14.30
C THR A 116 10.26 3.81 15.67
N ASP A 117 10.59 4.84 16.47
CA ASP A 117 10.05 5.06 17.82
C ASP A 117 8.95 6.12 17.85
N LEU A 118 8.18 6.16 16.79
CA LEU A 118 7.05 7.07 16.67
C LEU A 118 5.94 6.67 17.67
N ALA A 119 5.37 7.66 18.33
CA ALA A 119 4.18 7.46 19.13
C ALA A 119 3.04 6.84 18.30
N ILE A 120 2.17 6.06 18.94
CA ILE A 120 1.10 5.29 18.28
C ILE A 120 0.24 6.14 17.32
N TYR A 121 -0.03 7.40 17.65
CA TYR A 121 -0.81 8.29 16.79
C TYR A 121 -0.11 8.59 15.46
N TRP A 122 1.23 8.68 15.45
CA TRP A 122 2.00 8.84 14.21
C TRP A 122 1.94 7.58 13.34
N ASN A 123 2.01 6.41 13.95
CA ASN A 123 1.88 5.15 13.23
C ASN A 123 0.49 5.01 12.59
N ILE A 124 -0.57 5.41 13.30
CA ILE A 124 -1.94 5.45 12.76
C ILE A 124 -2.02 6.43 11.58
N LEU A 125 -1.46 7.63 11.73
CA LEU A 125 -1.45 8.66 10.68
C LEU A 125 -0.71 8.18 9.42
N LEU A 126 0.48 7.59 9.59
CA LEU A 126 1.26 7.02 8.50
C LEU A 126 0.54 5.85 7.82
N GLY A 127 -0.08 4.97 8.59
CA GLY A 127 -0.90 3.88 8.06
C GLY A 127 -2.07 4.39 7.23
N PHE A 128 -2.73 5.44 7.69
CA PHE A 128 -3.81 6.10 6.96
C PHE A 128 -3.31 6.76 5.66
N PHE A 129 -2.19 7.46 5.74
CA PHE A 129 -1.56 8.09 4.57
C PHE A 129 -1.13 7.04 3.53
N MET A 130 -0.51 5.95 3.96
CA MET A 130 -0.11 4.84 3.10
C MET A 130 -1.32 4.19 2.39
N THR A 131 -2.41 3.93 3.11
CA THR A 131 -3.62 3.35 2.51
C THR A 131 -4.31 4.34 1.57
N GLY A 132 -4.24 5.64 1.86
CA GLY A 132 -4.72 6.71 0.98
C GLY A 132 -3.94 6.79 -0.34
N LEU A 133 -2.61 6.73 -0.29
CA LEU A 133 -1.76 6.68 -1.48
C LEU A 133 -2.04 5.40 -2.31
N ASN A 134 -2.14 4.26 -1.65
CA ASN A 134 -2.48 3.00 -2.32
C ASN A 134 -3.85 3.07 -3.02
N MET A 135 -4.83 3.70 -2.37
CA MET A 135 -6.13 3.94 -2.99
C MET A 135 -6.02 4.85 -4.21
N GLY A 136 -5.24 5.94 -4.13
CA GLY A 136 -4.99 6.86 -5.24
C GLY A 136 -4.41 6.14 -6.45
N ILE A 137 -3.41 5.29 -6.24
CA ILE A 137 -2.79 4.46 -7.29
C ILE A 137 -3.84 3.54 -7.93
N LYS A 138 -4.66 2.84 -7.12
CA LYS A 138 -5.72 1.97 -7.65
C LYS A 138 -6.77 2.71 -8.47
N LEU A 139 -7.18 3.88 -8.02
CA LEU A 139 -8.15 4.70 -8.75
C LEU A 139 -7.56 5.20 -10.06
N LEU A 140 -6.28 5.59 -10.08
CA LEU A 140 -5.58 5.99 -11.29
C LEU A 140 -5.55 4.86 -12.32
N TYR A 141 -5.10 3.66 -11.93
CA TYR A 141 -5.08 2.50 -12.83
C TYR A 141 -6.47 2.09 -13.30
N ARG A 142 -7.49 2.29 -12.47
CA ARG A 142 -8.89 2.06 -12.86
C ARG A 142 -9.33 3.08 -13.90
N SER A 143 -9.08 4.37 -13.68
CA SER A 143 -9.42 5.44 -14.62
C SER A 143 -8.79 5.22 -15.99
N LEU A 144 -7.50 4.86 -16.04
CA LEU A 144 -6.80 4.54 -17.27
C LEU A 144 -7.42 3.33 -18.01
N ARG A 145 -7.87 2.33 -17.27
CA ARG A 145 -8.57 1.17 -17.86
C ARG A 145 -9.94 1.55 -18.43
N ASP A 146 -10.69 2.34 -17.68
CA ASP A 146 -12.03 2.78 -18.10
C ASP A 146 -11.93 3.65 -19.38
N GLU A 147 -10.92 4.52 -19.46
CA GLU A 147 -10.63 5.33 -20.66
C GLU A 147 -10.30 4.47 -21.87
N GLN A 148 -9.40 3.50 -21.74
CA GLN A 148 -9.06 2.57 -22.83
C GLN A 148 -10.26 1.75 -23.30
N GLN A 149 -11.13 1.31 -22.39
CA GLN A 149 -12.35 0.61 -22.73
C GLN A 149 -13.34 1.50 -23.51
N MET A 150 -13.46 2.76 -23.09
CA MET A 150 -14.29 3.73 -23.80
C MET A 150 -13.78 4.02 -25.22
N GLU A 151 -12.48 4.14 -25.40
CA GLU A 151 -11.87 4.29 -26.73
C GLU A 151 -12.12 3.07 -27.63
N GLU A 152 -11.96 1.87 -27.08
CA GLU A 152 -12.22 0.64 -27.81
C GLU A 152 -13.69 0.52 -28.22
N LEU A 153 -14.62 0.83 -27.31
CA LEU A 153 -16.06 0.86 -27.62
C LEU A 153 -16.39 1.89 -28.71
N LYS A 154 -15.82 3.09 -28.65
CA LYS A 154 -16.00 4.10 -29.71
C LYS A 154 -15.50 3.58 -31.06
N ARG A 155 -14.34 2.94 -31.09
CA ARG A 155 -13.78 2.36 -32.31
C ARG A 155 -14.67 1.26 -32.89
N GLN A 156 -15.20 0.37 -32.03
CA GLN A 156 -16.12 -0.68 -32.44
C GLN A 156 -17.44 -0.11 -32.98
N ASN A 157 -17.99 0.92 -32.33
CA ASN A 157 -19.21 1.58 -32.82
C ASN A 157 -19.00 2.24 -34.19
N LEU A 158 -17.88 2.96 -34.38
CA LEU A 158 -17.56 3.56 -35.68
C LEU A 158 -17.39 2.49 -36.79
N GLN A 159 -16.78 1.36 -36.45
CA GLN A 159 -16.62 0.26 -37.37
C GLN A 159 -17.95 -0.37 -37.77
N ALA A 160 -18.83 -0.59 -36.81
CA ALA A 160 -20.18 -1.11 -37.04
C ALA A 160 -21.02 -0.12 -37.87
N GLU A 161 -20.90 1.18 -37.65
CA GLU A 161 -21.56 2.20 -38.45
C GLU A 161 -21.07 2.22 -39.90
N MET A 162 -19.75 2.12 -40.09
CA MET A 162 -19.16 2.01 -41.42
C MET A 162 -19.61 0.72 -42.16
N ASP A 163 -19.66 -0.40 -41.47
CA ASP A 163 -20.13 -1.66 -42.03
C ASP A 163 -21.63 -1.57 -42.39
N TYR A 164 -22.46 -0.94 -41.56
CA TYR A 164 -23.86 -0.69 -41.85
C TYR A 164 -24.04 0.17 -43.11
N LEU A 165 -23.28 1.25 -43.24
CA LEU A 165 -23.32 2.11 -44.44
C LEU A 165 -22.87 1.36 -45.70
N ARG A 166 -21.90 0.43 -45.61
CA ARG A 166 -21.49 -0.41 -46.73
C ARG A 166 -22.58 -1.36 -47.21
N TYR A 167 -23.44 -1.84 -46.32
CA TYR A 167 -24.55 -2.73 -46.69
C TYR A 167 -25.74 -1.98 -47.31
N GLN A 168 -25.77 -0.66 -47.22
CA GLN A 168 -26.83 0.17 -47.81
C GLN A 168 -26.52 0.60 -49.28
N ILE A 169 -25.30 0.39 -49.74
CA ILE A 169 -24.86 0.67 -51.09
C ILE A 169 -24.83 -0.65 -51.91
#